data_1ebbdaac38c0b8b92ea6cfe621714e49
#
_entry.id   1ebbdaac38c0b8b92ea6cfe621714e49
#
_cell.length_a   1.000
_cell.length_b   1.000
_cell.length_c   1.000
_cell.angle_alpha   90.00
_cell.angle_beta   90.00
_cell.angle_gamma   90.00
#
_symmetry.space_group_name_H-M   'P 1'
#
loop_
_entity.id
_entity.type
_entity.pdbx_description
1 polymer ?
#
loop_
_entity_poly.entity_id
_entity_poly.type
_entity_poly.pdbx_seq_one_letter_code
_entity_poly.pdbx_strand_id
1 'polypeptide(L)'
;MTHLTDSLALTRGGALKNRFVLAPMTNGQSHDDGQLGDAEYRWLVKRAEGGFALTMTCAATVQKEGIGFNGQLGIYRDDHLEGLQRLAAGIKAHQSHAVVQLHHAGMRSPVAHIGRAPQCPSDDAETGAKAMTPDEVKQSIDAFVAAARRADRAGFDGVELHGAHGYLICEFLSPEINRRDDEYGGSLENRARFLFEAIDGIRQVCRHDFSLGVRLSPERFGMQLLEIRTVAGRLLEEGKIDYLDMSLWDCFKEPEDPALRGRNLMAYFTDLPRHGVRLGAAGKISSGADAERVLAAGMDFVVVGRSAVLHHDFARRVAADPAFEPAPIPVSPEYLRSEGLSDTFIKYMRHWKGFVTDPVEEPASVS
;
A
#
# COMPACT_ATOMS: atom_id res chain seq x y z
N MET A 1 6.17 -21.77 -17.89
CA MET A 1 6.45 -21.16 -16.56
C MET A 1 6.23 -19.67 -16.71
N THR A 2 5.71 -19.03 -15.69
CA THR A 2 5.53 -17.57 -15.66
C THR A 2 6.82 -16.92 -15.22
N HIS A 3 7.27 -15.87 -15.89
CA HIS A 3 8.51 -15.15 -15.58
C HIS A 3 8.21 -13.73 -15.07
N LEU A 4 9.12 -13.17 -14.28
CA LEU A 4 9.01 -11.79 -13.75
C LEU A 4 8.92 -10.74 -14.85
N THR A 5 9.50 -11.00 -16.01
CA THR A 5 9.51 -10.13 -17.19
C THR A 5 8.27 -10.25 -18.08
N ASP A 6 7.42 -11.25 -17.85
CA ASP A 6 6.20 -11.42 -18.62
C ASP A 6 5.20 -10.30 -18.32
N SER A 7 4.52 -9.82 -19.35
CA SER A 7 3.41 -8.88 -19.16
C SER A 7 2.29 -9.52 -18.36
N LEU A 8 1.52 -8.69 -17.64
CA LEU A 8 0.40 -9.12 -16.80
C LEU A 8 -0.85 -8.31 -17.16
N ALA A 9 -1.78 -8.93 -17.87
CA ALA A 9 -3.06 -8.29 -18.18
C ALA A 9 -3.91 -8.15 -16.90
N LEU A 10 -4.40 -6.95 -16.63
CA LEU A 10 -5.45 -6.67 -15.66
C LEU A 10 -6.82 -6.75 -16.37
N THR A 11 -7.87 -6.99 -15.63
CA THR A 11 -9.23 -6.98 -16.18
C THR A 11 -9.61 -5.58 -16.67
N ARG A 12 -9.14 -4.54 -15.94
CA ARG A 12 -9.29 -3.11 -16.27
C ARG A 12 -7.92 -2.43 -16.15
N GLY A 13 -7.70 -1.34 -16.89
CA GLY A 13 -6.43 -0.61 -16.86
C GLY A 13 -5.35 -1.13 -17.80
N GLY A 14 -5.63 -2.18 -18.57
CA GLY A 14 -4.70 -2.72 -19.56
C GLY A 14 -3.69 -3.72 -19.02
N ALA A 15 -2.50 -3.77 -19.60
CA ALA A 15 -1.46 -4.73 -19.24
C ALA A 15 -0.26 -4.03 -18.57
N LEU A 16 0.19 -4.59 -17.46
CA LEU A 16 1.47 -4.25 -16.84
C LEU A 16 2.61 -4.81 -17.71
N LYS A 17 3.67 -4.03 -17.92
CA LYS A 17 4.81 -4.43 -18.79
C LYS A 17 5.65 -5.59 -18.23
N ASN A 18 5.57 -5.84 -16.93
CA ASN A 18 6.21 -6.93 -16.19
C ASN A 18 5.47 -7.18 -14.88
N ARG A 19 6.01 -7.99 -13.98
CA ARG A 19 5.35 -8.39 -12.71
C ARG A 19 5.88 -7.69 -11.47
N PHE A 20 6.67 -6.62 -11.62
CA PHE A 20 7.19 -5.82 -10.51
C PHE A 20 6.28 -4.64 -10.21
N VAL A 21 5.77 -4.61 -8.98
CA VAL A 21 4.97 -3.52 -8.42
C VAL A 21 5.77 -2.82 -7.33
N LEU A 22 5.84 -1.49 -7.39
CA LEU A 22 6.43 -0.71 -6.30
C LEU A 22 5.47 -0.69 -5.11
N ALA A 23 5.93 -1.16 -3.95
CA ALA A 23 5.15 -1.08 -2.72
C ALA A 23 4.84 0.39 -2.34
N PRO A 24 3.64 0.69 -1.87
CA PRO A 24 3.35 1.97 -1.23
C PRO A 24 4.13 2.09 0.07
N MET A 25 5.00 3.08 0.17
CA MET A 25 5.89 3.26 1.33
C MET A 25 5.76 4.66 1.90
N THR A 26 5.62 4.75 3.22
CA THR A 26 5.70 6.03 3.94
C THR A 26 7.06 6.67 3.66
N ASN A 27 7.04 7.91 3.20
CA ASN A 27 8.26 8.67 2.86
C ASN A 27 8.28 10.08 3.45
N GLY A 28 7.11 10.66 3.80
CA GLY A 28 6.99 11.98 4.44
C GLY A 28 7.53 13.13 3.60
N GLN A 29 7.47 13.03 2.27
CA GLN A 29 8.11 13.95 1.33
C GLN A 29 7.15 14.94 0.66
N SER A 30 5.85 14.87 0.94
CA SER A 30 4.88 15.87 0.52
C SER A 30 4.76 17.01 1.56
N HIS A 31 3.92 17.99 1.29
CA HIS A 31 3.69 19.12 2.20
C HIS A 31 2.67 18.76 3.28
N ASP A 32 2.69 19.49 4.41
CA ASP A 32 1.79 19.21 5.55
C ASP A 32 0.31 19.46 5.24
N ASP A 33 0.01 20.22 4.17
CA ASP A 33 -1.34 20.43 3.66
C ASP A 33 -1.79 19.35 2.66
N GLY A 34 -0.95 18.35 2.39
CA GLY A 34 -1.18 17.25 1.46
C GLY A 34 -0.79 17.53 0.00
N GLN A 35 -0.28 18.73 -0.31
CA GLN A 35 0.23 19.04 -1.65
C GLN A 35 1.43 18.16 -1.98
N LEU A 36 1.54 17.71 -3.23
CA LEU A 36 2.66 16.91 -3.70
C LEU A 36 3.98 17.65 -3.55
N GLY A 37 4.92 17.08 -2.81
CA GLY A 37 6.29 17.57 -2.72
C GLY A 37 7.14 17.13 -3.91
N ASP A 38 8.06 17.98 -4.33
CA ASP A 38 9.01 17.67 -5.42
C ASP A 38 9.90 16.46 -5.12
N ALA A 39 10.22 16.24 -3.84
CA ALA A 39 10.99 15.09 -3.43
C ALA A 39 10.22 13.78 -3.63
N GLU A 40 8.92 13.74 -3.29
CA GLU A 40 8.08 12.57 -3.53
C GLU A 40 7.86 12.33 -5.02
N TYR A 41 7.62 13.40 -5.81
CA TYR A 41 7.53 13.30 -7.26
C TYR A 41 8.77 12.64 -7.86
N ARG A 42 9.97 13.17 -7.56
CA ARG A 42 11.23 12.64 -8.10
C ARG A 42 11.46 11.19 -7.67
N TRP A 43 11.15 10.86 -6.42
CA TRP A 43 11.32 9.51 -5.88
C TRP A 43 10.46 8.48 -6.61
N LEU A 44 9.16 8.79 -6.82
CA LEU A 44 8.22 7.88 -7.49
C LEU A 44 8.53 7.75 -8.99
N VAL A 45 8.77 8.87 -9.68
CA VAL A 45 9.08 8.86 -11.12
C VAL A 45 10.39 8.11 -11.40
N LYS A 46 11.39 8.23 -10.54
CA LYS A 46 12.65 7.48 -10.66
C LYS A 46 12.45 5.96 -10.59
N ARG A 47 11.47 5.46 -9.82
CA ARG A 47 11.12 4.01 -9.77
C ARG A 47 10.38 3.57 -11.03
N ALA A 48 9.49 4.39 -11.55
CA ALA A 48 8.85 4.15 -12.84
C ALA A 48 9.88 4.04 -13.97
N GLU A 49 10.84 4.98 -14.03
CA GLU A 49 12.01 4.92 -14.91
C GLU A 49 12.85 3.67 -14.67
N GLY A 50 13.01 3.24 -13.41
CA GLY A 50 13.73 2.05 -12.98
C GLY A 50 13.10 0.72 -13.39
N GLY A 51 11.94 0.74 -14.07
CA GLY A 51 11.36 -0.44 -14.70
C GLY A 51 10.18 -1.07 -13.97
N PHE A 52 9.74 -0.53 -12.84
CA PHE A 52 8.51 -1.00 -12.21
C PHE A 52 7.31 -0.87 -13.16
N ALA A 53 6.53 -1.94 -13.28
CA ALA A 53 5.37 -1.95 -14.17
C ALA A 53 4.16 -1.22 -13.56
N LEU A 54 4.07 -1.18 -12.23
CA LEU A 54 3.12 -0.38 -11.49
C LEU A 54 3.87 0.40 -10.41
N THR A 55 3.71 1.71 -10.43
CA THR A 55 4.24 2.62 -9.42
C THR A 55 3.09 3.15 -8.57
N MET A 56 3.09 2.77 -7.31
CA MET A 56 2.09 3.18 -6.34
C MET A 56 2.59 4.35 -5.51
N THR A 57 1.75 5.35 -5.26
CA THR A 57 2.07 6.46 -4.35
C THR A 57 2.30 5.94 -2.93
N CYS A 58 2.82 6.77 -2.03
CA CYS A 58 2.63 6.49 -0.61
C CYS A 58 1.12 6.50 -0.27
N ALA A 59 0.79 6.10 0.96
CA ALA A 59 -0.57 6.17 1.47
C ALA A 59 -1.11 7.61 1.39
N ALA A 60 -1.98 7.90 0.42
CA ALA A 60 -2.59 9.22 0.22
C ALA A 60 -3.86 9.34 1.06
N THR A 61 -3.91 10.35 1.95
CA THR A 61 -5.06 10.50 2.84
C THR A 61 -6.30 11.02 2.12
N VAL A 62 -7.44 10.34 2.36
CA VAL A 62 -8.75 10.66 1.74
C VAL A 62 -9.56 11.68 2.52
N GLN A 63 -9.17 11.96 3.78
CA GLN A 63 -9.78 12.96 4.68
C GLN A 63 -8.69 13.61 5.52
N LYS A 64 -8.93 14.87 5.95
CA LYS A 64 -8.03 15.56 6.88
C LYS A 64 -7.92 14.81 8.21
N GLU A 65 -9.02 14.27 8.69
CA GLU A 65 -9.11 13.46 9.91
C GLU A 65 -8.36 12.13 9.83
N GLY A 66 -8.03 11.70 8.61
CA GLY A 66 -7.29 10.47 8.33
C GLY A 66 -5.79 10.66 8.13
N ILE A 67 -5.23 11.85 8.34
CA ILE A 67 -3.79 12.09 8.25
C ILE A 67 -3.07 11.22 9.28
N GLY A 68 -2.07 10.44 8.83
CA GLY A 68 -1.30 9.52 9.67
C GLY A 68 0.10 9.99 10.02
N PHE A 69 0.70 10.92 9.25
CA PHE A 69 2.08 11.38 9.46
C PHE A 69 2.35 12.71 8.74
N ASN A 70 3.39 13.42 9.18
CA ASN A 70 3.85 14.66 8.53
C ASN A 70 4.29 14.41 7.10
N GLY A 71 4.01 15.36 6.21
CA GLY A 71 4.38 15.27 4.80
C GLY A 71 3.67 14.15 4.05
N GLN A 72 2.49 13.73 4.50
CA GLN A 72 1.67 12.74 3.82
C GLN A 72 0.98 13.37 2.60
N LEU A 73 1.05 12.68 1.46
CA LEU A 73 0.29 13.04 0.27
C LEU A 73 -1.21 13.06 0.57
N GLY A 74 -1.91 14.08 0.10
CA GLY A 74 -3.36 14.24 0.21
C GLY A 74 -4.08 14.04 -1.11
N ILE A 75 -5.34 13.57 -1.02
CA ILE A 75 -6.26 13.46 -2.15
C ILE A 75 -7.69 13.85 -1.75
N TYR A 76 -7.83 14.54 -0.63
CA TYR A 76 -9.14 14.88 -0.03
C TYR A 76 -9.73 16.22 -0.51
N ARG A 77 -8.98 17.02 -1.30
CA ARG A 77 -9.41 18.31 -1.85
C ARG A 77 -9.06 18.43 -3.32
N ASP A 78 -9.79 19.27 -4.06
CA ASP A 78 -9.56 19.48 -5.49
C ASP A 78 -8.29 20.30 -5.79
N ASP A 79 -7.78 21.07 -4.84
CA ASP A 79 -6.50 21.79 -4.97
C ASP A 79 -5.26 20.87 -4.97
N HIS A 80 -5.41 19.59 -4.61
CA HIS A 80 -4.38 18.58 -4.80
C HIS A 80 -4.25 18.10 -6.26
N LEU A 81 -5.24 18.37 -7.12
CA LEU A 81 -5.32 17.80 -8.48
C LEU A 81 -4.14 18.16 -9.36
N GLU A 82 -3.63 19.39 -9.32
CA GLU A 82 -2.51 19.82 -10.16
C GLU A 82 -1.26 18.97 -9.90
N GLY A 83 -0.88 18.82 -8.62
CA GLY A 83 0.24 17.95 -8.23
C GLY A 83 0.02 16.49 -8.61
N LEU A 84 -1.19 15.97 -8.39
CA LEU A 84 -1.55 14.60 -8.74
C LEU A 84 -1.52 14.36 -10.26
N GLN A 85 -1.98 15.31 -11.08
CA GLN A 85 -1.89 15.26 -12.55
C GLN A 85 -0.44 15.20 -13.02
N ARG A 86 0.42 16.06 -12.45
CA ARG A 86 1.86 16.07 -12.72
C ARG A 86 2.48 14.71 -12.38
N LEU A 87 2.12 14.12 -11.22
CA LEU A 87 2.64 12.83 -10.78
C LEU A 87 2.21 11.69 -11.69
N ALA A 88 0.92 11.61 -12.02
CA ALA A 88 0.39 10.60 -12.93
C ALA A 88 1.08 10.65 -14.29
N ALA A 89 1.23 11.85 -14.88
CA ALA A 89 1.92 12.05 -16.14
C ALA A 89 3.39 11.62 -16.07
N GLY A 90 4.10 11.98 -15.00
CA GLY A 90 5.50 11.62 -14.80
C GLY A 90 5.72 10.11 -14.69
N ILE A 91 4.89 9.40 -13.96
CA ILE A 91 4.96 7.94 -13.84
C ILE A 91 4.66 7.27 -15.20
N LYS A 92 3.59 7.70 -15.86
CA LYS A 92 3.12 7.11 -17.14
C LYS A 92 4.09 7.34 -18.30
N ALA A 93 4.89 8.41 -18.26
CA ALA A 93 5.95 8.68 -19.25
C ALA A 93 6.97 7.53 -19.35
N HIS A 94 7.10 6.71 -18.30
CA HIS A 94 7.97 5.53 -18.25
C HIS A 94 7.22 4.21 -18.45
N GLN A 95 5.99 4.24 -19.01
CA GLN A 95 5.17 3.03 -19.21
C GLN A 95 4.93 2.25 -17.92
N SER A 96 4.87 2.95 -16.79
CA SER A 96 4.48 2.41 -15.50
C SER A 96 3.03 2.78 -15.22
N HIS A 97 2.25 1.80 -14.77
CA HIS A 97 0.87 2.00 -14.36
C HIS A 97 0.82 2.87 -13.10
N ALA A 98 0.18 4.01 -13.17
CA ALA A 98 0.15 4.98 -12.06
C ALA A 98 -1.06 4.70 -11.14
N VAL A 99 -0.80 4.40 -9.87
CA VAL A 99 -1.85 4.06 -8.88
C VAL A 99 -1.69 4.91 -7.63
N VAL A 100 -2.81 5.41 -7.09
CA VAL A 100 -2.85 6.06 -5.77
C VAL A 100 -3.32 5.05 -4.73
N GLN A 101 -2.55 4.85 -3.65
CA GLN A 101 -3.05 4.11 -2.50
C GLN A 101 -3.91 5.03 -1.63
N LEU A 102 -5.21 4.74 -1.51
CA LEU A 102 -6.17 5.49 -0.72
C LEU A 102 -6.14 5.04 0.75
N HIS A 103 -6.01 5.99 1.65
CA HIS A 103 -5.70 5.72 3.05
C HIS A 103 -6.46 6.65 4.00
N HIS A 104 -6.80 6.11 5.18
CA HIS A 104 -7.24 6.84 6.36
C HIS A 104 -6.62 6.16 7.58
N ALA A 105 -5.87 6.91 8.40
CA ALA A 105 -5.10 6.32 9.49
C ALA A 105 -5.93 5.77 10.66
N GLY A 106 -7.24 6.07 10.71
CA GLY A 106 -8.13 5.56 11.74
C GLY A 106 -7.69 5.99 13.14
N MET A 107 -7.69 5.06 14.09
CA MET A 107 -7.23 5.30 15.47
C MET A 107 -5.77 5.77 15.56
N ARG A 108 -5.00 5.56 14.51
CA ARG A 108 -3.57 5.90 14.44
C ARG A 108 -3.31 7.31 13.91
N SER A 109 -4.36 8.10 13.63
CA SER A 109 -4.23 9.51 13.25
C SER A 109 -3.70 10.33 14.43
N PRO A 110 -2.53 10.99 14.34
CA PRO A 110 -1.99 11.78 15.44
C PRO A 110 -2.87 13.01 15.71
N VAL A 111 -3.29 13.22 16.97
CA VAL A 111 -4.10 14.38 17.39
C VAL A 111 -3.46 15.70 16.96
N ALA A 112 -2.13 15.79 17.01
CA ALA A 112 -1.38 16.98 16.60
C ALA A 112 -1.58 17.37 15.12
N HIS A 113 -1.91 16.41 14.25
CA HIS A 113 -2.13 16.68 12.82
C HIS A 113 -3.60 16.96 12.50
N ILE A 114 -4.51 16.28 13.19
CA ILE A 114 -5.94 16.34 12.88
C ILE A 114 -6.72 17.32 13.78
N GLY A 115 -6.14 17.73 14.92
CA GLY A 115 -6.73 18.72 15.83
C GLY A 115 -7.95 18.20 16.63
N ARG A 116 -8.22 16.89 16.63
CA ARG A 116 -9.32 16.24 17.33
C ARG A 116 -8.95 14.80 17.72
N ALA A 117 -9.80 14.14 18.51
CA ALA A 117 -9.64 12.72 18.77
C ALA A 117 -9.70 11.92 17.46
N PRO A 118 -8.84 10.90 17.26
CA PRO A 118 -8.90 10.02 16.10
C PRO A 118 -10.26 9.31 16.03
N GLN A 119 -10.64 8.91 14.83
CA GLN A 119 -11.89 8.18 14.58
C GLN A 119 -11.58 6.72 14.21
N CYS A 120 -12.38 5.79 14.72
CA CYS A 120 -12.24 4.36 14.51
C CYS A 120 -13.60 3.66 14.64
N PRO A 121 -13.70 2.34 14.39
CA PRO A 121 -14.97 1.64 14.53
C PRO A 121 -15.57 1.66 15.94
N SER A 122 -14.74 1.61 16.99
CA SER A 122 -15.19 1.55 18.39
C SER A 122 -14.24 2.33 19.27
N ASP A 123 -14.74 2.92 20.38
CA ASP A 123 -13.90 3.65 21.34
C ASP A 123 -12.66 2.83 21.73
N ASP A 124 -11.50 3.47 21.71
CA ASP A 124 -10.24 2.89 22.11
C ASP A 124 -9.54 3.77 23.16
N ALA A 125 -9.35 3.20 24.36
CA ALA A 125 -8.81 3.95 25.50
C ALA A 125 -7.30 4.18 25.40
N GLU A 126 -6.56 3.33 24.68
CA GLU A 126 -5.10 3.43 24.54
C GLU A 126 -4.72 4.59 23.61
N THR A 127 -5.37 4.67 22.46
CA THR A 127 -5.13 5.76 21.49
C THR A 127 -5.97 7.01 21.74
N GLY A 128 -7.01 6.92 22.58
CA GLY A 128 -8.01 7.96 22.78
C GLY A 128 -8.97 8.14 21.61
N ALA A 129 -8.96 7.20 20.66
CA ALA A 129 -9.83 7.24 19.49
C ALA A 129 -11.31 7.05 19.88
N LYS A 130 -12.19 7.65 19.07
CA LYS A 130 -13.64 7.63 19.27
C LYS A 130 -14.36 6.84 18.19
N ALA A 131 -15.38 6.11 18.63
CA ALA A 131 -16.26 5.40 17.71
C ALA A 131 -16.94 6.36 16.75
N MET A 132 -16.89 6.04 15.46
CA MET A 132 -17.64 6.73 14.42
C MET A 132 -19.14 6.49 14.61
N THR A 133 -19.96 7.53 14.46
CA THR A 133 -21.39 7.37 14.23
C THR A 133 -21.65 6.70 12.89
N PRO A 134 -22.83 6.10 12.63
CA PRO A 134 -23.18 5.54 11.30
C PRO A 134 -23.03 6.56 10.16
N ASP A 135 -23.35 7.83 10.40
CA ASP A 135 -23.19 8.90 9.41
C ASP A 135 -21.70 9.21 9.14
N GLU A 136 -20.84 9.19 10.15
CA GLU A 136 -19.38 9.37 9.98
C GLU A 136 -18.77 8.19 9.22
N VAL A 137 -19.26 6.97 9.43
CA VAL A 137 -18.84 5.79 8.62
C VAL A 137 -19.17 6.02 7.16
N LYS A 138 -20.42 6.43 6.83
CA LYS A 138 -20.84 6.74 5.44
C LYS A 138 -20.03 7.88 4.83
N GLN A 139 -19.79 8.96 5.59
CA GLN A 139 -18.93 10.08 5.16
C GLN A 139 -17.50 9.61 4.83
N SER A 140 -16.96 8.66 5.61
CA SER A 140 -15.63 8.12 5.33
C SER A 140 -15.62 7.25 4.08
N ILE A 141 -16.65 6.42 3.86
CA ILE A 141 -16.81 5.66 2.61
C ILE A 141 -16.90 6.62 1.41
N ASP A 142 -17.73 7.67 1.50
CA ASP A 142 -17.88 8.70 0.46
C ASP A 142 -16.55 9.43 0.19
N ALA A 143 -15.71 9.62 1.22
CA ALA A 143 -14.39 10.22 1.06
C ALA A 143 -13.44 9.33 0.25
N PHE A 144 -13.43 8.00 0.46
CA PHE A 144 -12.69 7.06 -0.39
C PHE A 144 -13.18 7.10 -1.83
N VAL A 145 -14.49 7.14 -2.06
CA VAL A 145 -15.11 7.23 -3.38
C VAL A 145 -14.73 8.56 -4.07
N ALA A 146 -14.83 9.67 -3.36
CA ALA A 146 -14.47 10.99 -3.89
C ALA A 146 -12.96 11.10 -4.20
N ALA A 147 -12.12 10.47 -3.38
CA ALA A 147 -10.67 10.39 -3.61
C ALA A 147 -10.35 9.57 -4.87
N ALA A 148 -11.00 8.43 -5.09
CA ALA A 148 -10.85 7.64 -6.30
C ALA A 148 -11.27 8.44 -7.55
N ARG A 149 -12.37 9.19 -7.48
CA ARG A 149 -12.79 10.08 -8.57
C ARG A 149 -11.76 11.18 -8.84
N ARG A 150 -11.09 11.72 -7.80
CA ARG A 150 -9.99 12.68 -7.99
C ARG A 150 -8.79 12.03 -8.67
N ALA A 151 -8.40 10.82 -8.28
CA ALA A 151 -7.34 10.07 -8.93
C ALA A 151 -7.65 9.83 -10.42
N ASP A 152 -8.88 9.46 -10.75
CA ASP A 152 -9.36 9.29 -12.12
C ASP A 152 -9.26 10.60 -12.93
N ARG A 153 -9.76 11.72 -12.38
CA ARG A 153 -9.66 13.07 -12.98
C ARG A 153 -8.21 13.54 -13.13
N ALA A 154 -7.32 13.12 -12.23
CA ALA A 154 -5.90 13.42 -12.30
C ALA A 154 -5.14 12.56 -13.33
N GLY A 155 -5.81 11.60 -13.98
CA GLY A 155 -5.21 10.78 -15.03
C GLY A 155 -4.41 9.58 -14.53
N PHE A 156 -4.59 9.18 -13.27
CA PHE A 156 -4.09 7.89 -12.80
C PHE A 156 -4.80 6.73 -13.50
N ASP A 157 -4.15 5.60 -13.56
CA ASP A 157 -4.70 4.39 -14.16
C ASP A 157 -5.58 3.61 -13.18
N GLY A 158 -5.42 3.86 -11.87
CA GLY A 158 -6.21 3.21 -10.85
C GLY A 158 -5.93 3.71 -9.43
N VAL A 159 -6.60 3.05 -8.49
CA VAL A 159 -6.39 3.24 -7.05
C VAL A 159 -6.28 1.89 -6.34
N GLU A 160 -5.67 1.88 -5.16
CA GLU A 160 -5.67 0.76 -4.25
C GLU A 160 -6.28 1.17 -2.91
N LEU A 161 -7.23 0.39 -2.40
CA LEU A 161 -7.78 0.58 -1.05
C LEU A 161 -6.85 -0.03 -0.01
N HIS A 162 -6.40 0.77 0.95
CA HIS A 162 -5.50 0.33 2.02
C HIS A 162 -6.26 -0.35 3.16
N GLY A 163 -6.52 -1.66 3.03
CA GLY A 163 -7.17 -2.50 4.03
C GLY A 163 -6.20 -3.29 4.91
N ALA A 164 -4.99 -2.78 5.13
CA ALA A 164 -3.92 -3.46 5.86
C ALA A 164 -3.35 -2.60 7.00
N HIS A 165 -2.42 -3.16 7.78
CA HIS A 165 -1.53 -2.49 8.73
C HIS A 165 -2.20 -1.79 9.92
N GLY A 166 -3.44 -2.14 10.26
CA GLY A 166 -4.16 -1.54 11.39
C GLY A 166 -4.59 -0.10 11.13
N TYR A 167 -4.94 0.25 9.89
CA TYR A 167 -5.58 1.50 9.50
C TYR A 167 -7.09 1.31 9.33
N LEU A 168 -7.84 2.35 9.05
CA LEU A 168 -9.30 2.39 9.19
C LEU A 168 -10.03 1.17 8.59
N ILE A 169 -9.76 0.79 7.34
CA ILE A 169 -10.43 -0.38 6.72
C ILE A 169 -10.03 -1.67 7.45
N CYS A 170 -8.75 -1.82 7.83
CA CYS A 170 -8.28 -2.94 8.64
C CYS A 170 -8.95 -2.96 10.03
N GLU A 171 -9.13 -1.80 10.66
CA GLU A 171 -9.83 -1.66 11.94
C GLU A 171 -11.29 -2.14 11.84
N PHE A 172 -12.00 -1.78 10.75
CA PHE A 172 -13.37 -2.28 10.52
C PHE A 172 -13.42 -3.79 10.34
N LEU A 173 -12.45 -4.39 9.63
CA LEU A 173 -12.36 -5.85 9.42
C LEU A 173 -12.05 -6.61 10.71
N SER A 174 -11.32 -6.00 11.66
CA SER A 174 -10.84 -6.66 12.88
C SER A 174 -11.97 -6.96 13.88
N PRO A 175 -12.18 -8.23 14.29
CA PRO A 175 -13.13 -8.55 15.36
C PRO A 175 -12.70 -8.04 16.75
N GLU A 176 -11.41 -7.74 16.95
CA GLU A 176 -10.89 -7.23 18.23
C GLU A 176 -11.12 -5.72 18.37
N ILE A 177 -10.91 -4.96 17.28
CA ILE A 177 -11.02 -3.51 17.26
C ILE A 177 -12.47 -3.07 17.02
N ASN A 178 -13.15 -3.72 16.07
CA ASN A 178 -14.52 -3.43 15.72
C ASN A 178 -15.51 -4.16 16.63
N ARG A 179 -15.96 -3.50 17.67
CA ARG A 179 -16.96 -3.99 18.65
C ARG A 179 -18.32 -3.34 18.48
N ARG A 180 -18.63 -2.86 17.24
CA ARG A 180 -19.92 -2.25 16.90
C ARG A 180 -21.03 -3.30 16.92
N ASP A 181 -22.24 -2.85 17.20
CA ASP A 181 -23.49 -3.62 17.22
C ASP A 181 -24.47 -3.23 16.10
N ASP A 182 -24.03 -2.33 15.20
CA ASP A 182 -24.79 -1.88 14.04
C ASP A 182 -24.42 -2.65 12.75
N GLU A 183 -24.88 -2.16 11.60
CA GLU A 183 -24.66 -2.78 10.28
C GLU A 183 -23.19 -2.86 9.83
N TYR A 184 -22.26 -2.21 10.54
CA TYR A 184 -20.81 -2.24 10.28
C TYR A 184 -20.03 -3.06 11.30
N GLY A 185 -20.69 -3.78 12.22
CA GLY A 185 -20.06 -4.57 13.28
C GLY A 185 -20.66 -5.96 13.48
N GLY A 186 -20.08 -6.72 14.41
CA GLY A 186 -20.51 -8.09 14.74
C GLY A 186 -20.03 -9.12 13.72
N SER A 187 -20.87 -9.53 12.78
CA SER A 187 -20.52 -10.56 11.79
C SER A 187 -19.40 -10.10 10.83
N LEU A 188 -18.66 -11.07 10.27
CA LEU A 188 -17.62 -10.78 9.27
C LEU A 188 -18.21 -10.00 8.08
N GLU A 189 -19.43 -10.33 7.65
CA GLU A 189 -20.11 -9.63 6.57
C GLU A 189 -20.31 -8.13 6.89
N ASN A 190 -20.79 -7.83 8.10
CA ASN A 190 -20.98 -6.46 8.55
C ASN A 190 -19.64 -5.72 8.69
N ARG A 191 -18.62 -6.35 9.29
CA ARG A 191 -17.29 -5.77 9.43
C ARG A 191 -16.63 -5.48 8.08
N ALA A 192 -16.90 -6.29 7.06
CA ALA A 192 -16.39 -6.09 5.71
C ALA A 192 -17.22 -5.08 4.89
N ARG A 193 -18.40 -4.67 5.36
CA ARG A 193 -19.34 -3.79 4.65
C ARG A 193 -18.67 -2.49 4.20
N PHE A 194 -17.91 -1.85 5.08
CA PHE A 194 -17.17 -0.62 4.73
C PHE A 194 -16.33 -0.79 3.46
N LEU A 195 -15.54 -1.88 3.37
CA LEU A 195 -14.69 -2.16 2.22
C LEU A 195 -15.51 -2.38 0.93
N PHE A 196 -16.56 -3.18 1.02
CA PHE A 196 -17.37 -3.50 -0.16
C PHE A 196 -18.20 -2.32 -0.65
N GLU A 197 -18.75 -1.48 0.23
CA GLU A 197 -19.44 -0.24 -0.13
C GLU A 197 -18.49 0.78 -0.79
N ALA A 198 -17.25 0.89 -0.30
CA ALA A 198 -16.23 1.72 -0.94
C ALA A 198 -15.90 1.22 -2.37
N ILE A 199 -15.74 -0.10 -2.55
CA ILE A 199 -15.54 -0.72 -3.88
C ILE A 199 -16.70 -0.40 -4.81
N ASP A 200 -17.94 -0.61 -4.36
CA ASP A 200 -19.14 -0.37 -5.15
C ASP A 200 -19.27 1.10 -5.54
N GLY A 201 -19.03 2.02 -4.60
CA GLY A 201 -19.04 3.46 -4.88
C GLY A 201 -17.97 3.87 -5.90
N ILE A 202 -16.75 3.35 -5.79
CA ILE A 202 -15.67 3.63 -6.75
C ILE A 202 -16.05 3.14 -8.15
N ARG A 203 -16.63 1.95 -8.27
CA ARG A 203 -17.05 1.40 -9.55
C ARG A 203 -18.18 2.19 -10.21
N GLN A 204 -18.98 2.90 -9.43
CA GLN A 204 -20.07 3.76 -9.94
C GLN A 204 -19.56 5.10 -10.48
N VAL A 205 -18.46 5.65 -9.94
CA VAL A 205 -18.05 7.04 -10.23
C VAL A 205 -16.82 7.16 -11.11
N CYS A 206 -15.98 6.12 -11.20
CA CYS A 206 -14.78 6.11 -12.02
C CYS A 206 -15.05 5.53 -13.41
N ARG A 207 -14.17 5.87 -14.37
CA ARG A 207 -14.27 5.35 -15.73
C ARG A 207 -14.21 3.81 -15.77
N HIS A 208 -14.79 3.22 -16.79
CA HIS A 208 -14.95 1.76 -16.90
C HIS A 208 -13.62 0.99 -16.87
N ASP A 209 -12.56 1.54 -17.44
CA ASP A 209 -11.22 0.94 -17.52
C ASP A 209 -10.29 1.33 -16.37
N PHE A 210 -10.82 2.02 -15.33
CA PHE A 210 -10.05 2.39 -14.14
C PHE A 210 -9.77 1.15 -13.28
N SER A 211 -8.48 0.86 -13.02
CA SER A 211 -8.11 -0.28 -12.20
C SER A 211 -8.34 -0.02 -10.70
N LEU A 212 -8.78 -1.04 -9.99
CA LEU A 212 -9.02 -1.00 -8.55
C LEU A 212 -8.32 -2.18 -7.89
N GLY A 213 -7.40 -1.87 -6.99
CA GLY A 213 -6.76 -2.84 -6.12
C GLY A 213 -7.28 -2.77 -4.69
N VAL A 214 -7.03 -3.83 -3.95
CA VAL A 214 -7.22 -3.88 -2.50
C VAL A 214 -5.97 -4.47 -1.87
N ARG A 215 -5.46 -3.84 -0.81
CA ARG A 215 -4.38 -4.38 0.00
C ARG A 215 -4.91 -4.87 1.33
N LEU A 216 -4.57 -6.11 1.73
CA LEU A 216 -4.98 -6.72 3.00
C LEU A 216 -3.79 -7.24 3.80
N SER A 217 -3.85 -7.10 5.13
CA SER A 217 -3.04 -7.90 6.06
C SER A 217 -3.81 -9.16 6.42
N PRO A 218 -3.22 -10.37 6.30
CA PRO A 218 -3.95 -11.61 6.57
C PRO A 218 -4.11 -11.90 8.06
N GLU A 219 -3.23 -11.38 8.86
CA GLU A 219 -3.12 -11.56 10.31
C GLU A 219 -2.51 -10.32 10.96
N ARG A 220 -2.35 -10.28 12.29
CA ARG A 220 -1.97 -9.09 13.07
C ARG A 220 -3.08 -8.05 13.09
N PHE A 221 -2.88 -7.00 13.89
CA PHE A 221 -3.83 -5.88 14.01
C PHE A 221 -5.26 -6.33 14.35
N GLY A 222 -5.38 -7.41 15.16
CA GLY A 222 -6.66 -8.02 15.50
C GLY A 222 -7.34 -8.78 14.36
N MET A 223 -6.63 -9.03 13.25
CA MET A 223 -7.16 -9.79 12.10
C MET A 223 -7.02 -11.29 12.31
N GLN A 224 -7.99 -12.05 11.82
CA GLN A 224 -7.98 -13.51 11.84
C GLN A 224 -7.78 -14.05 10.43
N LEU A 225 -6.77 -14.92 10.23
CA LEU A 225 -6.35 -15.40 8.91
C LEU A 225 -7.51 -16.02 8.12
N LEU A 226 -8.32 -16.87 8.73
CA LEU A 226 -9.42 -17.54 8.02
C LEU A 226 -10.55 -16.59 7.64
N GLU A 227 -10.81 -15.56 8.46
CA GLU A 227 -11.77 -14.52 8.10
C GLU A 227 -11.26 -13.68 6.92
N ILE A 228 -9.98 -13.29 6.95
CA ILE A 228 -9.40 -12.53 5.84
C ILE A 228 -9.29 -13.37 4.56
N ARG A 229 -9.04 -14.68 4.69
CA ARG A 229 -9.14 -15.59 3.54
C ARG A 229 -10.56 -15.62 2.96
N THR A 230 -11.59 -15.55 3.80
CA THR A 230 -13.00 -15.47 3.36
C THR A 230 -13.27 -14.15 2.63
N VAL A 231 -12.81 -13.02 3.19
CA VAL A 231 -12.91 -11.69 2.53
C VAL A 231 -12.17 -11.69 1.19
N ALA A 232 -10.95 -12.22 1.15
CA ALA A 232 -10.16 -12.36 -0.08
C ALA A 232 -10.90 -13.20 -1.13
N GLY A 233 -11.47 -14.34 -0.73
CA GLY A 233 -12.28 -15.19 -1.63
C GLY A 233 -13.45 -14.43 -2.25
N ARG A 234 -14.20 -13.69 -1.44
CA ARG A 234 -15.32 -12.85 -1.92
C ARG A 234 -14.85 -11.73 -2.85
N LEU A 235 -13.75 -11.04 -2.56
CA LEU A 235 -13.16 -10.02 -3.43
C LEU A 235 -12.79 -10.57 -4.81
N LEU A 236 -12.21 -11.79 -4.84
CA LEU A 236 -11.85 -12.47 -6.07
C LEU A 236 -13.09 -12.92 -6.86
N GLU A 237 -14.11 -13.46 -6.18
CA GLU A 237 -15.35 -13.97 -6.78
C GLU A 237 -16.20 -12.87 -7.40
N GLU A 238 -16.38 -11.73 -6.71
CA GLU A 238 -17.20 -10.62 -7.22
C GLU A 238 -16.59 -9.94 -8.47
N GLY A 239 -15.27 -10.09 -8.70
CA GLY A 239 -14.59 -9.54 -9.89
C GLY A 239 -14.69 -8.02 -10.02
N LYS A 240 -15.02 -7.32 -8.93
CA LYS A 240 -15.10 -5.85 -8.89
C LYS A 240 -13.74 -5.20 -8.71
N ILE A 241 -12.72 -5.94 -8.27
CA ILE A 241 -11.32 -5.49 -8.21
C ILE A 241 -10.50 -6.11 -9.33
N ASP A 242 -9.36 -5.52 -9.66
CA ASP A 242 -8.47 -5.99 -10.72
C ASP A 242 -7.26 -6.74 -10.17
N TYR A 243 -6.87 -6.39 -8.93
CA TYR A 243 -5.84 -7.11 -8.22
C TYR A 243 -6.03 -7.04 -6.69
N LEU A 244 -5.51 -8.06 -6.02
CA LEU A 244 -5.42 -8.18 -4.57
C LEU A 244 -3.94 -8.24 -4.15
N ASP A 245 -3.48 -7.27 -3.35
CA ASP A 245 -2.13 -7.22 -2.77
C ASP A 245 -2.16 -7.73 -1.32
N MET A 246 -1.55 -8.89 -1.08
CA MET A 246 -1.43 -9.44 0.26
C MET A 246 -0.16 -8.95 0.95
N SER A 247 -0.33 -8.11 1.97
CA SER A 247 0.78 -7.64 2.80
C SER A 247 1.11 -8.66 3.90
N LEU A 248 1.99 -9.60 3.56
CA LEU A 248 2.28 -10.79 4.38
C LEU A 248 3.35 -10.54 5.46
N TRP A 249 4.01 -9.36 5.45
CA TRP A 249 5.17 -9.04 6.28
C TRP A 249 6.41 -9.90 5.96
N ASP A 250 6.22 -11.19 5.76
CA ASP A 250 7.21 -12.18 5.29
C ASP A 250 6.48 -13.20 4.42
N CYS A 251 6.78 -13.23 3.12
CA CYS A 251 6.16 -14.14 2.17
C CYS A 251 6.49 -15.62 2.44
N PHE A 252 7.57 -15.87 3.17
CA PHE A 252 8.13 -17.22 3.34
C PHE A 252 7.81 -17.85 4.68
N LYS A 253 7.04 -17.17 5.54
CA LYS A 253 6.67 -17.67 6.87
C LYS A 253 5.42 -18.54 6.84
N GLU A 254 5.24 -19.29 7.93
CA GLU A 254 3.98 -19.89 8.31
C GLU A 254 3.08 -18.88 9.04
N PRO A 255 1.76 -19.16 9.17
CA PRO A 255 0.87 -18.35 9.98
C PRO A 255 1.34 -18.16 11.43
N GLU A 256 1.00 -17.02 12.01
CA GLU A 256 1.25 -16.73 13.43
C GLU A 256 0.43 -17.65 14.33
N ASP A 257 -0.82 -17.95 13.95
CA ASP A 257 -1.69 -18.92 14.67
C ASP A 257 -1.11 -20.33 14.60
N PRO A 258 -0.72 -20.94 15.74
CA PRO A 258 -0.16 -22.28 15.79
C PRO A 258 -1.09 -23.36 15.19
N ALA A 259 -2.41 -23.16 15.27
CA ALA A 259 -3.40 -24.11 14.74
C ALA A 259 -3.42 -24.17 13.21
N LEU A 260 -2.86 -23.14 12.54
CA LEU A 260 -2.83 -23.00 11.09
C LEU A 260 -1.43 -23.23 10.49
N ARG A 261 -0.44 -23.63 11.30
CA ARG A 261 0.92 -23.97 10.85
C ARG A 261 0.94 -25.28 10.06
N GLY A 262 2.08 -25.55 9.40
CA GLY A 262 2.28 -26.71 8.52
C GLY A 262 2.08 -26.39 7.06
N ARG A 263 1.72 -25.13 6.72
CA ARG A 263 1.68 -24.61 5.35
C ARG A 263 2.10 -23.16 5.32
N ASN A 264 2.73 -22.73 4.21
CA ASN A 264 3.15 -21.35 4.02
C ASN A 264 1.95 -20.40 4.00
N LEU A 265 2.11 -19.19 4.57
CA LEU A 265 1.05 -18.18 4.63
C LEU A 265 0.50 -17.79 3.26
N MET A 266 1.35 -17.66 2.22
CA MET A 266 0.89 -17.40 0.84
C MET A 266 -0.08 -18.47 0.34
N ALA A 267 0.13 -19.72 0.70
CA ALA A 267 -0.68 -20.84 0.21
C ALA A 267 -2.15 -20.74 0.64
N TYR A 268 -2.48 -19.99 1.69
CA TYR A 268 -3.86 -19.70 2.07
C TYR A 268 -4.61 -18.84 1.07
N PHE A 269 -3.89 -18.16 0.18
CA PHE A 269 -4.48 -17.25 -0.81
C PHE A 269 -4.27 -17.75 -2.24
N THR A 270 -3.16 -18.44 -2.53
CA THR A 270 -2.86 -18.93 -3.88
C THR A 270 -3.75 -20.05 -4.35
N ASP A 271 -4.43 -20.78 -3.44
CA ASP A 271 -5.42 -21.82 -3.77
C ASP A 271 -6.85 -21.27 -4.01
N LEU A 272 -7.08 -19.97 -3.80
CA LEU A 272 -8.37 -19.35 -4.07
C LEU A 272 -8.62 -19.21 -5.58
N PRO A 273 -9.85 -19.48 -6.08
CA PRO A 273 -10.23 -19.19 -7.45
C PRO A 273 -10.09 -17.70 -7.76
N ARG A 274 -9.47 -17.33 -8.89
CA ARG A 274 -9.09 -15.93 -9.21
C ARG A 274 -10.15 -15.13 -9.94
N HIS A 275 -11.02 -15.76 -10.71
CA HIS A 275 -12.06 -15.13 -11.53
C HIS A 275 -11.54 -13.93 -12.38
N GLY A 276 -10.28 -14.01 -12.83
CA GLY A 276 -9.62 -12.96 -13.61
C GLY A 276 -8.89 -11.89 -12.79
N VAL A 277 -9.09 -11.82 -11.47
CA VAL A 277 -8.38 -10.92 -10.56
C VAL A 277 -6.96 -11.40 -10.34
N ARG A 278 -5.98 -10.49 -10.34
CA ARG A 278 -4.57 -10.81 -10.10
C ARG A 278 -4.25 -10.78 -8.62
N LEU A 279 -3.41 -11.73 -8.18
CA LEU A 279 -2.99 -11.82 -6.79
C LEU A 279 -1.48 -11.57 -6.68
N GLY A 280 -1.10 -10.67 -5.79
CA GLY A 280 0.30 -10.40 -5.48
C GLY A 280 0.59 -10.43 -4.00
N ALA A 281 1.86 -10.39 -3.67
CA ALA A 281 2.29 -10.36 -2.28
C ALA A 281 3.46 -9.40 -2.05
N ALA A 282 3.45 -8.81 -0.85
CA ALA A 282 4.53 -8.01 -0.27
C ALA A 282 5.03 -8.67 1.01
N GLY A 283 6.35 -8.73 1.20
CA GLY A 283 6.95 -9.18 2.45
C GLY A 283 8.30 -9.84 2.25
N LYS A 284 9.37 -9.17 2.66
CA LYS A 284 10.77 -9.63 2.59
C LYS A 284 11.22 -10.15 1.22
N ILE A 285 10.67 -9.62 0.15
CA ILE A 285 11.16 -9.87 -1.21
C ILE A 285 12.39 -8.96 -1.39
N SER A 286 13.58 -9.54 -1.25
CA SER A 286 14.83 -8.78 -1.20
C SER A 286 15.71 -8.99 -2.43
N SER A 287 15.59 -10.09 -3.14
CA SER A 287 16.38 -10.44 -4.32
C SER A 287 15.52 -10.89 -5.51
N GLY A 288 16.15 -11.10 -6.67
CA GLY A 288 15.51 -11.72 -7.81
C GLY A 288 15.02 -13.15 -7.50
N ALA A 289 15.83 -13.90 -6.76
CA ALA A 289 15.47 -15.26 -6.34
C ALA A 289 14.24 -15.30 -5.43
N ASP A 290 14.09 -14.32 -4.50
CA ASP A 290 12.87 -14.21 -3.69
C ASP A 290 11.65 -13.91 -4.54
N ALA A 291 11.78 -13.01 -5.52
CA ALA A 291 10.71 -12.65 -6.43
C ALA A 291 10.24 -13.86 -7.26
N GLU A 292 11.17 -14.66 -7.81
CA GLU A 292 10.86 -15.90 -8.52
C GLU A 292 10.18 -16.94 -7.63
N ARG A 293 10.61 -17.08 -6.37
CA ARG A 293 9.95 -17.98 -5.41
C ARG A 293 8.50 -17.59 -5.13
N VAL A 294 8.20 -16.28 -5.07
CA VAL A 294 6.83 -15.77 -4.87
C VAL A 294 5.95 -16.09 -6.06
N LEU A 295 6.45 -15.92 -7.30
CA LEU A 295 5.73 -16.33 -8.51
C LEU A 295 5.54 -17.85 -8.58
N ALA A 296 6.59 -18.62 -8.27
CA ALA A 296 6.52 -20.09 -8.25
C ALA A 296 5.52 -20.62 -7.21
N ALA A 297 5.27 -19.88 -6.12
CA ALA A 297 4.24 -20.20 -5.15
C ALA A 297 2.80 -19.90 -5.63
N GLY A 298 2.62 -19.33 -6.83
CA GLY A 298 1.34 -19.09 -7.46
C GLY A 298 0.82 -17.64 -7.36
N MET A 299 1.66 -16.68 -6.96
CA MET A 299 1.34 -15.26 -7.09
C MET A 299 1.49 -14.79 -8.54
N ASP A 300 0.71 -13.80 -8.95
CA ASP A 300 0.76 -13.23 -10.30
C ASP A 300 1.80 -12.11 -10.42
N PHE A 301 2.09 -11.39 -9.33
CA PHE A 301 3.04 -10.28 -9.26
C PHE A 301 3.69 -10.15 -7.88
N VAL A 302 4.81 -9.43 -7.82
CA VAL A 302 5.58 -9.17 -6.60
C VAL A 302 5.53 -7.68 -6.24
N VAL A 303 5.33 -7.38 -4.95
CA VAL A 303 5.28 -6.02 -4.43
C VAL A 303 6.56 -5.74 -3.64
N VAL A 304 7.43 -4.90 -4.23
CA VAL A 304 8.80 -4.68 -3.75
C VAL A 304 8.89 -3.37 -2.96
N GLY A 305 9.32 -3.47 -1.72
CA GLY A 305 9.51 -2.30 -0.82
C GLY A 305 10.99 -1.93 -0.66
N ARG A 306 11.65 -2.45 0.38
CA ARG A 306 13.01 -2.04 0.78
C ARG A 306 14.06 -2.17 -0.31
N SER A 307 13.98 -3.19 -1.15
CA SER A 307 14.90 -3.34 -2.28
C SER A 307 14.73 -2.25 -3.33
N ALA A 308 13.51 -1.70 -3.48
CA ALA A 308 13.26 -0.52 -4.31
C ALA A 308 13.74 0.79 -3.65
N VAL A 309 13.96 0.82 -2.32
CA VAL A 309 14.64 1.93 -1.64
C VAL A 309 16.14 1.87 -1.93
N LEU A 310 16.73 0.68 -1.85
CA LEU A 310 18.16 0.45 -2.13
C LEU A 310 18.51 0.63 -3.60
N HIS A 311 17.62 0.26 -4.51
CA HIS A 311 17.84 0.34 -5.96
C HIS A 311 16.58 0.83 -6.66
N HIS A 312 16.59 2.08 -7.13
CA HIS A 312 15.45 2.62 -7.89
C HIS A 312 15.14 1.78 -9.13
N ASP A 313 16.12 1.11 -9.68
CA ASP A 313 16.05 0.27 -10.88
C ASP A 313 16.09 -1.24 -10.57
N PHE A 314 15.65 -1.64 -9.37
CA PHE A 314 15.60 -3.04 -8.96
C PHE A 314 14.90 -3.94 -10.01
N ALA A 315 13.73 -3.51 -10.48
CA ALA A 315 12.98 -4.27 -11.48
C ALA A 315 13.77 -4.51 -12.77
N ARG A 316 14.48 -3.48 -13.27
CA ARG A 316 15.30 -3.56 -14.46
C ARG A 316 16.55 -4.44 -14.24
N ARG A 317 17.19 -4.34 -13.07
CA ARG A 317 18.37 -5.15 -12.73
C ARG A 317 18.02 -6.63 -12.67
N VAL A 318 16.96 -6.99 -11.96
CA VAL A 318 16.48 -8.38 -11.88
C VAL A 318 16.04 -8.90 -13.24
N ALA A 319 15.41 -8.07 -14.08
CA ALA A 319 15.05 -8.47 -15.46
C ALA A 319 16.27 -8.75 -16.34
N ALA A 320 17.39 -8.03 -16.12
CA ALA A 320 18.65 -8.23 -16.85
C ALA A 320 19.48 -9.40 -16.29
N ASP A 321 19.44 -9.57 -14.97
CA ASP A 321 20.14 -10.64 -14.25
C ASP A 321 19.26 -11.16 -13.09
N PRO A 322 18.60 -12.31 -13.25
CA PRO A 322 17.79 -12.91 -12.18
C PRO A 322 18.55 -13.23 -10.88
N ALA A 323 19.89 -13.33 -10.97
CA ALA A 323 20.76 -13.54 -9.80
C ALA A 323 21.18 -12.22 -9.11
N PHE A 324 20.65 -11.06 -9.58
CA PHE A 324 20.97 -9.78 -8.98
C PHE A 324 20.64 -9.77 -7.48
N GLU A 325 21.65 -9.41 -6.67
CA GLU A 325 21.52 -9.20 -5.23
C GLU A 325 21.64 -7.69 -4.94
N PRO A 326 20.77 -7.14 -4.10
CA PRO A 326 20.84 -5.73 -3.73
C PRO A 326 22.06 -5.43 -2.85
N ALA A 327 22.42 -4.15 -2.78
CA ALA A 327 23.48 -3.67 -1.89
C ALA A 327 23.23 -4.14 -0.44
N PRO A 328 24.26 -4.65 0.24
CA PRO A 328 24.14 -5.06 1.62
C PRO A 328 23.87 -3.84 2.52
N ILE A 329 23.01 -4.01 3.51
CA ILE A 329 22.76 -3.00 4.53
C ILE A 329 23.71 -3.21 5.74
N PRO A 330 24.07 -2.10 6.48
CA PRO A 330 23.64 -0.72 6.26
C PRO A 330 24.29 -0.03 5.08
N VAL A 331 23.57 0.92 4.45
CA VAL A 331 24.08 1.78 3.39
C VAL A 331 24.26 3.22 3.88
N SER A 332 25.12 3.99 3.21
CA SER A 332 25.35 5.40 3.59
C SER A 332 24.19 6.31 3.16
N PRO A 333 24.02 7.48 3.81
CA PRO A 333 23.08 8.50 3.35
C PRO A 333 23.37 8.98 1.93
N GLU A 334 24.63 9.08 1.52
CA GLU A 334 25.05 9.47 0.17
C GLU A 334 24.57 8.45 -0.88
N TYR A 335 24.70 7.17 -0.56
CA TYR A 335 24.16 6.10 -1.39
C TYR A 335 22.64 6.26 -1.59
N LEU A 336 21.90 6.49 -0.50
CA LEU A 336 20.45 6.66 -0.59
C LEU A 336 20.05 7.93 -1.37
N ARG A 337 20.81 9.02 -1.25
CA ARG A 337 20.59 10.22 -2.07
C ARG A 337 20.80 9.93 -3.57
N SER A 338 21.82 9.13 -3.92
CA SER A 338 22.03 8.71 -5.31
C SER A 338 20.89 7.87 -5.85
N GLU A 339 20.22 7.12 -4.97
CA GLU A 339 19.00 6.38 -5.27
C GLU A 339 17.71 7.25 -5.24
N GLY A 340 17.85 8.56 -4.99
CA GLY A 340 16.78 9.56 -5.10
C GLY A 340 15.99 9.80 -3.82
N LEU A 341 16.49 9.38 -2.65
CA LEU A 341 15.87 9.70 -1.38
C LEU A 341 16.24 11.14 -0.96
N SER A 342 15.28 11.87 -0.41
CA SER A 342 15.54 13.12 0.31
C SER A 342 16.04 12.83 1.72
N ASP A 343 16.59 13.86 2.39
CA ASP A 343 17.04 13.74 3.79
C ASP A 343 15.88 13.38 4.73
N THR A 344 14.68 13.85 4.45
CA THR A 344 13.47 13.45 5.20
C THR A 344 13.22 11.95 5.11
N PHE A 345 13.29 11.37 3.93
CA PHE A 345 13.08 9.95 3.75
C PHE A 345 14.25 9.14 4.32
N ILE A 346 15.49 9.60 4.18
CA ILE A 346 16.65 8.96 4.82
C ILE A 346 16.49 8.94 6.35
N LYS A 347 16.02 10.05 6.94
CA LYS A 347 15.71 10.11 8.37
C LYS A 347 14.65 9.09 8.76
N TYR A 348 13.59 8.94 7.97
CA TYR A 348 12.57 7.91 8.17
C TYR A 348 13.17 6.49 8.09
N MET A 349 14.06 6.21 7.12
CA MET A 349 14.70 4.90 6.97
C MET A 349 15.58 4.50 8.15
N ARG A 350 16.04 5.44 8.99
CA ARG A 350 16.77 5.14 10.23
C ARG A 350 15.91 4.44 11.30
N HIS A 351 14.56 4.51 11.21
CA HIS A 351 13.69 3.71 12.06
C HIS A 351 13.82 2.20 11.80
N TRP A 352 14.36 1.82 10.66
CA TRP A 352 14.70 0.44 10.32
C TRP A 352 16.14 0.15 10.78
N LYS A 353 16.27 -0.42 11.99
CA LYS A 353 17.57 -0.70 12.61
C LYS A 353 18.51 -1.41 11.61
N GLY A 354 19.71 -0.85 11.42
CA GLY A 354 20.73 -1.40 10.54
C GLY A 354 20.45 -1.20 9.04
N PHE A 355 19.55 -0.27 8.65
CA PHE A 355 19.34 0.06 7.24
C PHE A 355 20.25 1.18 6.74
N VAL A 356 20.46 2.22 7.55
CA VAL A 356 21.32 3.37 7.25
C VAL A 356 22.49 3.38 8.22
N THR A 357 23.71 3.65 7.72
CA THR A 357 24.86 3.81 8.59
C THR A 357 24.65 4.95 9.59
N ASP A 358 25.08 4.76 10.82
CA ASP A 358 25.09 5.85 11.80
C ASP A 358 26.03 6.98 11.34
N PRO A 359 25.72 8.24 11.69
CA PRO A 359 26.66 9.33 11.48
C PRO A 359 28.00 8.95 12.14
N VAL A 360 29.11 9.07 11.42
CA VAL A 360 30.41 8.99 12.06
C VAL A 360 30.46 10.16 13.07
N GLU A 361 30.50 9.87 14.36
CA GLU A 361 30.81 10.90 15.35
C GLU A 361 32.21 11.46 14.97
N GLU A 362 32.25 12.68 14.44
CA GLU A 362 33.54 13.37 14.31
C GLU A 362 34.12 13.46 15.72
N PRO A 363 35.39 13.02 15.92
CA PRO A 363 36.02 13.16 17.20
C PRO A 363 36.00 14.65 17.55
N ALA A 364 35.44 14.97 18.72
CA ALA A 364 35.40 16.32 19.23
C ALA A 364 36.78 16.95 19.03
N SER A 365 36.87 18.00 18.23
CA SER A 365 38.11 18.74 18.03
C SER A 365 38.56 19.24 19.41
N VAL A 366 39.60 18.62 19.95
CA VAL A 366 40.25 19.06 21.16
C VAL A 366 40.91 20.39 20.83
N SER A 367 40.28 21.46 21.25
CA SER A 367 40.84 22.83 21.22
C SER A 367 41.70 23.07 22.44
#